data_927e53045fd3726ed51d9e425d261877
#
_entry.id   927e53045fd3726ed51d9e425d261877
#
_cell.length_a   1.000
_cell.length_b   1.000
_cell.length_c   1.000
_cell.angle_alpha   90.00
_cell.angle_beta   90.00
_cell.angle_gamma   90.00
#
_symmetry.space_group_name_H-M   'P 1'
#
loop_
_entity.id
_entity.type
_entity.pdbx_description
1 polymer ?
#
loop_
_entity_poly.entity_id
_entity_poly.type
_entity_poly.pdbx_seq_one_letter_code
_entity_poly.pdbx_strand_id
1 'polypeptide(L)'
;MNLREVELETVDFTKLLSTMGEQLVPAVIVDSAQMATDGLASVLMVGFMNRLALEATMASGNVTFYSRTSQALWEKGATSGNYLKVRNIFTDCDNDSLLIDAEPSGPTCCQGTESCFEEEIQ
;
A
#
# COMPACT_ATOMS: atom_id res chain seq x y z
N MET A 1 -4.47 2.05 -20.72
CA MET A 1 -5.31 1.95 -19.53
C MET A 1 -5.36 3.31 -18.86
N ASN A 2 -6.57 3.76 -18.58
CA ASN A 2 -6.77 5.03 -17.91
C ASN A 2 -6.87 4.81 -16.42
N LEU A 3 -5.78 5.10 -15.70
CA LEU A 3 -5.77 5.05 -14.26
C LEU A 3 -6.22 6.41 -13.71
N ARG A 4 -7.09 6.34 -12.72
CA ARG A 4 -7.65 7.54 -12.11
C ARG A 4 -6.86 7.88 -10.85
N GLU A 5 -6.27 9.07 -10.82
CA GLU A 5 -5.62 9.56 -9.61
C GLU A 5 -6.63 9.72 -8.48
N VAL A 6 -6.19 9.37 -7.28
CA VAL A 6 -7.05 9.48 -6.11
C VAL A 6 -6.94 10.85 -5.47
N GLU A 7 -8.09 11.36 -5.04
CA GLU A 7 -8.16 12.44 -4.06
C GLU A 7 -8.73 11.84 -2.78
N LEU A 8 -8.26 12.31 -1.64
CA LEU A 8 -8.65 11.74 -0.34
C LEU A 8 -10.17 11.65 -0.19
N GLU A 9 -10.88 12.67 -0.67
CA GLU A 9 -12.33 12.77 -0.53
C GLU A 9 -13.10 11.75 -1.37
N THR A 10 -12.50 11.18 -2.40
CA THR A 10 -13.18 10.22 -3.28
C THR A 10 -13.10 8.79 -2.76
N VAL A 11 -12.20 8.52 -1.81
CA VAL A 11 -12.02 7.16 -1.30
C VAL A 11 -13.14 6.80 -0.33
N ASP A 12 -13.77 5.64 -0.56
CA ASP A 12 -14.85 5.15 0.28
C ASP A 12 -14.29 4.16 1.31
N PHE A 13 -14.18 4.61 2.55
CA PHE A 13 -13.69 3.80 3.66
C PHE A 13 -14.81 3.03 4.37
N THR A 14 -16.06 3.10 3.90
CA THR A 14 -17.20 2.58 4.65
C THR A 14 -17.46 1.09 4.45
N LYS A 15 -16.86 0.47 3.44
CA LYS A 15 -17.22 -0.89 3.01
C LYS A 15 -16.51 -2.00 3.77
N LEU A 16 -15.33 -1.71 4.35
CA LEU A 16 -14.53 -2.71 5.04
C LEU A 16 -14.23 -2.25 6.45
N LEU A 17 -14.58 -3.08 7.42
CA LEU A 17 -14.31 -2.82 8.84
C LEU A 17 -13.35 -3.86 9.39
N SER A 18 -12.42 -3.42 10.24
CA SER A 18 -11.62 -4.33 11.06
C SER A 18 -12.50 -4.94 12.16
N THR A 19 -11.99 -5.96 12.85
CA THR A 19 -12.70 -6.56 13.98
C THR A 19 -12.99 -5.56 15.10
N MET A 20 -12.22 -4.48 15.16
CA MET A 20 -12.40 -3.41 16.15
C MET A 20 -13.20 -2.22 15.61
N GLY A 21 -13.79 -2.36 14.43
CA GLY A 21 -14.67 -1.33 13.86
C GLY A 21 -13.98 -0.21 13.10
N GLU A 22 -12.68 -0.32 12.83
CA GLU A 22 -11.95 0.67 12.04
C GLU A 22 -12.31 0.56 10.56
N GLN A 23 -12.63 1.66 9.92
CA GLN A 23 -12.97 1.72 8.50
C GLN A 23 -11.69 1.69 7.66
N LEU A 24 -11.57 0.70 6.79
CA LEU A 24 -10.34 0.40 6.05
C LEU A 24 -10.58 0.29 4.55
N VAL A 25 -9.52 0.52 3.78
CA VAL A 25 -9.42 0.11 2.39
C VAL A 25 -8.14 -0.70 2.20
N PRO A 26 -8.15 -1.74 1.35
CA PRO A 26 -6.91 -2.42 0.99
C PRO A 26 -6.08 -1.55 0.07
N ALA A 27 -4.77 -1.64 0.22
CA ALA A 27 -3.80 -0.94 -0.62
C ALA A 27 -2.80 -1.94 -1.18
N VAL A 28 -2.79 -2.07 -2.50
CA VAL A 28 -1.83 -2.90 -3.23
C VAL A 28 -0.65 -2.02 -3.61
N ILE A 29 0.54 -2.41 -3.19
CA ILE A 29 1.75 -1.65 -3.46
C ILE A 29 2.51 -2.33 -4.58
N VAL A 30 2.79 -1.58 -5.64
CA VAL A 30 3.53 -2.06 -6.82
C VAL A 30 4.74 -1.17 -7.06
N ASP A 31 5.73 -1.72 -7.74
CA ASP A 31 6.84 -0.95 -8.28
C ASP A 31 6.75 -1.02 -9.81
N SER A 32 6.30 0.06 -10.44
CA SER A 32 6.07 0.09 -11.89
C SER A 32 7.39 -0.04 -12.68
N ALA A 33 8.51 0.33 -12.10
CA ALA A 33 9.82 0.14 -12.74
C ALA A 33 10.16 -1.36 -12.85
N GLN A 34 9.72 -2.18 -11.89
CA GLN A 34 9.94 -3.63 -11.90
C GLN A 34 9.06 -4.34 -12.94
N MET A 35 7.91 -3.77 -13.27
CA MET A 35 7.00 -4.35 -14.29
C MET A 35 7.66 -4.49 -15.65
N ALA A 36 8.62 -3.64 -15.98
CA ALA A 36 9.31 -3.68 -17.26
C ALA A 36 10.20 -4.94 -17.40
N THR A 37 10.62 -5.52 -16.28
CA THR A 37 11.55 -6.66 -16.28
C THR A 37 10.91 -7.96 -15.79
N ASP A 38 9.97 -7.86 -14.86
CA ASP A 38 9.30 -9.02 -14.26
C ASP A 38 7.95 -8.58 -13.70
N GLY A 39 6.87 -8.85 -14.43
CA GLY A 39 5.55 -8.37 -14.08
C GLY A 39 5.04 -8.85 -12.71
N LEU A 40 5.39 -10.07 -12.30
CA LEU A 40 4.96 -10.58 -11.00
C LEU A 40 5.74 -9.95 -9.86
N ALA A 41 7.02 -9.71 -10.05
CA ALA A 41 7.86 -9.10 -9.03
C ALA A 41 7.48 -7.64 -8.76
N SER A 42 6.65 -7.03 -9.62
CA SER A 42 6.20 -5.66 -9.44
C SER A 42 5.27 -5.48 -8.24
N VAL A 43 4.55 -6.53 -7.83
CA VAL A 43 3.67 -6.46 -6.67
C VAL A 43 4.49 -6.68 -5.41
N LEU A 44 4.63 -5.64 -4.60
CA LEU A 44 5.52 -5.66 -3.43
C LEU A 44 4.82 -6.19 -2.19
N MET A 45 3.63 -5.68 -1.89
CA MET A 45 2.86 -6.10 -0.72
C MET A 45 1.43 -5.59 -0.80
N VAL A 46 0.60 -6.07 0.13
CA VAL A 46 -0.75 -5.55 0.36
C VAL A 46 -0.86 -5.20 1.84
N GLY A 47 -1.44 -4.06 2.11
CA GLY A 47 -1.77 -3.65 3.47
C GLY A 47 -3.11 -2.97 3.50
N PHE A 48 -3.44 -2.39 4.64
CA PHE A 48 -4.71 -1.68 4.82
C PHE A 48 -4.46 -0.26 5.29
N MET A 49 -5.33 0.64 4.87
CA MET A 49 -5.28 2.04 5.28
C MET A 49 -6.63 2.46 5.79
N ASN A 50 -6.64 3.18 6.91
CA ASN A 50 -7.76 4.03 7.27
C ASN A 50 -7.53 5.42 6.66
N ARG A 51 -8.45 6.35 6.89
CA ARG A 51 -8.31 7.71 6.35
C ARG A 51 -7.03 8.38 6.82
N LEU A 52 -6.69 8.24 8.10
CA LEU A 52 -5.46 8.86 8.65
C LEU A 52 -4.19 8.29 8.03
N ALA A 53 -4.18 6.98 7.74
CA ALA A 53 -3.03 6.35 7.07
C ALA A 53 -2.85 6.90 5.66
N LEU A 54 -3.93 7.06 4.91
CA LEU A 54 -3.86 7.64 3.57
C LEU A 54 -3.44 9.12 3.62
N GLU A 55 -3.98 9.89 4.56
CA GLU A 55 -3.54 11.27 4.76
C GLU A 55 -2.04 11.35 5.05
N ALA A 56 -1.55 10.50 5.94
CA ALA A 56 -0.12 10.45 6.28
C ALA A 56 0.74 10.06 5.08
N THR A 57 0.27 9.10 4.29
CA THR A 57 0.95 8.67 3.06
C THR A 57 1.06 9.83 2.07
N MET A 58 -0.03 10.56 1.85
CA MET A 58 -0.05 11.68 0.92
C MET A 58 0.81 12.85 1.41
N ALA A 59 0.83 13.08 2.72
CA ALA A 59 1.60 14.18 3.29
C ALA A 59 3.10 13.90 3.32
N SER A 60 3.51 12.69 3.67
CA SER A 60 4.93 12.33 3.83
C SER A 60 5.58 11.87 2.51
N GLY A 61 4.79 11.34 1.59
CA GLY A 61 5.31 10.67 0.40
C GLY A 61 5.80 9.26 0.66
N ASN A 62 5.66 8.73 1.87
CA ASN A 62 6.04 7.37 2.25
C ASN A 62 4.79 6.59 2.63
N VAL A 63 4.70 5.32 2.17
CA VAL A 63 3.53 4.49 2.44
C VAL A 63 3.38 4.25 3.94
N THR A 64 2.23 4.62 4.46
CA THR A 64 1.83 4.42 5.85
C THR A 64 0.55 3.62 5.88
N PHE A 65 0.56 2.52 6.62
CA PHE A 65 -0.59 1.62 6.77
C PHE A 65 -1.25 1.81 8.12
N TYR A 66 -2.44 1.24 8.26
CA TYR A 66 -3.06 1.00 9.55
C TYR A 66 -2.85 -0.46 9.93
N SER A 67 -2.19 -0.68 11.07
CA SER A 67 -1.98 -2.03 11.60
C SER A 67 -3.21 -2.47 12.37
N ARG A 68 -3.87 -3.54 11.89
CA ARG A 68 -5.05 -4.09 12.57
C ARG A 68 -4.70 -4.73 13.91
N THR A 69 -3.48 -5.28 14.02
CA THR A 69 -3.01 -5.94 15.23
C THR A 69 -2.70 -4.93 16.34
N SER A 70 -1.91 -3.90 16.02
CA SER A 70 -1.51 -2.89 17.01
C SER A 70 -2.50 -1.73 17.10
N GLN A 71 -3.49 -1.67 16.21
CA GLN A 71 -4.51 -0.61 16.15
C GLN A 71 -3.87 0.78 16.07
N ALA A 72 -2.85 0.91 15.23
CA ALA A 72 -2.08 2.15 15.09
C ALA A 72 -1.59 2.31 13.66
N LEU A 73 -1.26 3.55 13.30
CA LEU A 73 -0.58 3.82 12.04
C LEU A 73 0.82 3.24 12.06
N TRP A 74 1.24 2.74 10.91
CA TRP A 74 2.55 2.13 10.75
C TRP A 74 3.17 2.59 9.42
N GLU A 75 4.20 3.41 9.50
CA GLU A 75 4.97 3.82 8.33
C GLU A 75 5.92 2.71 7.93
N LYS A 76 5.75 2.19 6.71
CA LYS A 76 6.61 1.14 6.18
C LYS A 76 8.04 1.67 6.07
N GLY A 77 8.96 1.00 6.74
CA GLY A 77 10.38 1.37 6.72
C GLY A 77 10.83 2.22 7.91
N ALA A 78 9.94 2.63 8.81
CA ALA A 78 10.30 3.47 9.95
C ALA A 78 11.34 2.81 10.86
N THR A 79 11.32 1.49 10.98
CA THR A 79 12.29 0.73 11.78
C THR A 79 13.45 0.21 10.93
N SER A 80 13.15 -0.36 9.77
CA SER A 80 14.15 -1.03 8.92
C SER A 80 14.93 -0.08 8.01
N GLY A 81 14.42 1.11 7.76
CA GLY A 81 14.95 2.03 6.76
C GLY A 81 14.52 1.71 5.33
N ASN A 82 13.74 0.65 5.13
CA ASN A 82 13.28 0.23 3.80
C ASN A 82 11.90 0.83 3.51
N TYR A 83 11.89 2.14 3.24
CA TYR A 83 10.68 2.89 2.93
C TYR A 83 10.11 2.53 1.57
N LEU A 84 8.82 2.81 1.39
CA LEU A 84 8.15 2.75 0.10
C LEU A 84 7.77 4.18 -0.28
N LYS A 85 8.53 4.76 -1.20
CA LYS A 85 8.35 6.14 -1.63
C LYS A 85 7.29 6.22 -2.72
N VAL A 86 6.22 6.95 -2.46
CA VAL A 86 5.07 7.03 -3.36
C VAL A 86 5.42 7.78 -4.64
N ARG A 87 5.08 7.17 -5.80
CA ARG A 87 5.07 7.85 -7.09
C ARG A 87 3.67 8.31 -7.44
N ASN A 88 2.70 7.39 -7.35
CA ASN A 88 1.30 7.66 -7.71
C ASN A 88 0.37 6.84 -6.85
N ILE A 89 -0.84 7.34 -6.64
CA ILE A 89 -1.91 6.65 -5.92
C ILE A 89 -3.16 6.64 -6.80
N PHE A 90 -3.74 5.46 -6.99
CA PHE A 90 -4.94 5.28 -7.81
C PHE A 90 -6.01 4.56 -7.01
N THR A 91 -7.28 4.80 -7.38
CA THR A 91 -8.41 4.01 -6.86
C THR A 91 -8.93 3.07 -7.95
N ASP A 92 -9.67 2.04 -7.51
CA ASP A 92 -10.43 1.21 -8.43
C ASP A 92 -11.76 1.88 -8.82
N CYS A 93 -12.60 1.17 -9.60
CA CYS A 93 -13.79 1.76 -10.19
C CYS A 93 -14.84 2.21 -9.18
N ASP A 94 -14.88 1.62 -7.99
CA ASP A 94 -15.83 1.96 -6.94
C ASP A 94 -15.19 2.63 -5.72
N ASN A 95 -13.93 3.03 -5.84
CA ASN A 95 -13.21 3.88 -4.86
C ASN A 95 -12.99 3.23 -3.49
N ASP A 96 -12.95 1.92 -3.41
CA ASP A 96 -12.78 1.21 -2.14
C ASP A 96 -11.49 0.37 -2.05
N SER A 97 -10.61 0.50 -3.03
CA SER A 97 -9.29 -0.14 -3.05
C SER A 97 -8.27 0.81 -3.67
N LEU A 98 -7.05 0.74 -3.19
CA LEU A 98 -5.95 1.60 -3.67
C LEU A 98 -4.91 0.78 -4.39
N LEU A 99 -4.38 1.34 -5.47
CA LEU A 99 -3.16 0.88 -6.13
C LEU A 99 -2.12 1.97 -5.95
N ILE A 100 -1.04 1.66 -5.26
CA ILE A 100 0.02 2.63 -4.99
C ILE A 100 1.28 2.18 -5.70
N ASP A 101 1.73 2.98 -6.66
CA ASP A 101 3.02 2.80 -7.30
C ASP A 101 4.08 3.45 -6.42
N ALA A 102 5.06 2.67 -5.98
CA ALA A 102 6.07 3.13 -5.05
C ALA A 102 7.46 2.64 -5.45
N GLU A 103 8.46 3.42 -5.07
CA GLU A 103 9.87 3.06 -5.21
C GLU A 103 10.38 2.56 -3.86
N PRO A 104 10.76 1.28 -3.76
CA PRO A 104 11.33 0.77 -2.50
C PRO A 104 12.76 1.26 -2.32
N SER A 105 13.13 1.65 -1.09
CA SER A 105 14.51 2.01 -0.76
C SER A 105 15.36 0.80 -0.40
N GLY A 106 14.75 -0.38 -0.29
CA GLY A 106 15.41 -1.64 0.01
C GLY A 106 14.39 -2.77 -0.02
N PRO A 107 14.75 -3.98 0.41
CA PRO A 107 13.82 -5.10 0.41
C PRO A 107 12.54 -4.78 1.17
N THR A 108 11.39 -5.05 0.54
CA THR A 108 10.08 -4.72 1.13
C THR A 108 9.70 -5.68 2.25
N CYS A 109 9.96 -6.96 2.05
CA CYS A 109 9.58 -7.99 3.02
C CYS A 109 10.56 -8.04 4.20
N CYS A 110 10.02 -8.28 5.40
CA CYS A 110 10.85 -8.45 6.60
C CYS A 110 11.80 -9.64 6.51
N GLN A 111 11.58 -10.56 5.57
CA GLN A 111 12.48 -11.70 5.31
C GLN A 111 13.62 -11.33 4.35
N GLY A 112 13.73 -10.06 3.95
CA GLY A 112 14.82 -9.59 3.11
C GLY A 112 14.59 -9.72 1.61
N THR A 113 13.39 -10.12 1.18
CA THR A 113 13.03 -10.21 -0.23
C THR A 113 12.44 -8.90 -0.74
N GLU A 114 12.54 -8.65 -2.06
CA GLU A 114 12.01 -7.42 -2.66
C GLU A 114 10.50 -7.35 -2.55
N SER A 115 9.82 -8.49 -2.67
CA SER A 115 8.37 -8.61 -2.58
C SER A 115 8.00 -9.53 -1.42
N CYS A 116 6.81 -9.28 -0.84
CA CYS A 116 6.23 -10.20 0.13
C CYS A 116 5.68 -11.48 -0.53
N PHE A 117 5.50 -11.46 -1.84
CA PHE A 117 4.91 -12.57 -2.60
C PHE A 117 6.00 -13.41 -3.22
N GLU A 118 6.57 -14.32 -2.43
CA GLU A 118 7.72 -15.15 -2.83
C GLU A 118 7.40 -16.64 -2.89
N GLU A 119 6.28 -17.07 -2.32
CA GLU A 119 5.94 -18.49 -2.26
C GLU A 119 4.69 -18.80 -3.09
N GLU A 120 4.80 -19.84 -3.91
CA GLU A 120 3.68 -20.32 -4.71
C GLU A 120 2.94 -21.43 -3.97
N ILE A 121 1.61 -21.38 -4.00
CA ILE A 121 0.77 -22.46 -3.49
C ILE A 121 0.77 -23.60 -4.53
N GLN A 122 1.10 -24.79 -4.07
CA GLN A 122 1.16 -25.97 -4.94
C GLN A 122 0.05 -26.98 -4.62
#